data_e367790e2edfdf58400e6fa3f9576f8f
#
_entry.id   e367790e2edfdf58400e6fa3f9576f8f
#
_cell.length_a   1.000
_cell.length_b   1.000
_cell.length_c   1.000
_cell.angle_alpha   90.00
_cell.angle_beta   90.00
_cell.angle_gamma   90.00
#
_symmetry.space_group_name_H-M   'P 1'
#
loop_
_entity.id
_entity.type
_entity.pdbx_description
1 polymer ?
#
loop_
_entity_poly.entity_id
_entity_poly.type
_entity_poly.pdbx_seq_one_letter_code
_entity_poly.pdbx_strand_id
1 'polypeptide(L)'
;RRLGLALRYIHMLDDDPPPPTLGAYTQPVSTTVRECQLLFDRGCVWAFSLHREEAVACFQRAAEADSACAMAHWGVAFANGPDYNWNESAGFFAAAAQHAGYPSFKVAADALERAAAALTDESPQRERDLVGALALLFEWPVTPTAAQRKVAYADAMQALAERPNYAADADVQALAADAVMSLAPWALYG
;
A
#
# COMPACT_ATOMS: atom_id res chain seq x y z
N ARG A 1 24.12 8.27 13.08
CA ARG A 1 24.81 7.52 11.98
C ARG A 1 23.86 6.73 11.09
N ARG A 2 22.63 6.37 11.53
CA ARG A 2 21.64 5.60 10.74
C ARG A 2 20.74 6.47 9.86
N LEU A 3 20.46 7.72 10.24
CA LEU A 3 19.77 8.68 9.35
C LEU A 3 20.60 8.99 8.07
N GLY A 4 21.92 8.89 8.14
CA GLY A 4 22.80 9.12 7.00
C GLY A 4 22.77 8.02 5.93
N LEU A 5 22.31 6.80 6.25
CA LEU A 5 22.15 5.71 5.27
C LEU A 5 20.85 5.84 4.48
N ALA A 6 19.73 6.16 5.15
CA ALA A 6 18.45 6.40 4.48
C ALA A 6 18.52 7.63 3.54
N LEU A 7 19.14 8.72 3.98
CA LEU A 7 19.39 9.90 3.15
C LEU A 7 20.38 9.63 1.98
N ARG A 8 21.36 8.73 2.15
CA ARG A 8 22.23 8.31 1.05
C ARG A 8 21.50 7.46 0.01
N TYR A 9 20.55 6.61 0.44
CA TYR A 9 19.75 5.82 -0.48
C TYR A 9 18.80 6.69 -1.33
N ILE A 10 18.25 7.75 -0.73
CA ILE A 10 17.41 8.73 -1.43
C ILE A 10 18.23 9.54 -2.44
N HIS A 11 19.49 9.92 -2.11
CA HIS A 11 20.39 10.62 -3.03
C HIS A 11 20.95 9.73 -4.16
N MET A 12 21.05 8.42 -3.96
CA MET A 12 21.43 7.49 -5.03
C MET A 12 20.39 7.39 -6.17
N LEU A 13 19.17 7.90 -5.94
CA LEU A 13 18.12 7.91 -6.99
C LEU A 13 18.24 9.12 -7.93
N ASP A 14 19.03 10.14 -7.57
CA ASP A 14 19.17 11.37 -8.38
C ASP A 14 20.40 11.37 -9.31
N ASP A 15 21.45 10.58 -9.01
CA ASP A 15 22.73 10.58 -9.76
C ASP A 15 23.13 9.23 -10.36
N ASP A 16 22.42 8.14 -10.07
CA ASP A 16 22.68 6.82 -10.65
C ASP A 16 22.00 6.65 -12.02
N PRO A 17 22.61 5.87 -12.94
CA PRO A 17 21.91 5.46 -14.15
C PRO A 17 20.56 4.85 -13.75
N PRO A 18 19.50 5.10 -14.53
CA PRO A 18 18.16 4.67 -14.14
C PRO A 18 18.23 3.21 -13.68
N PRO A 19 17.68 2.90 -12.50
CA PRO A 19 17.75 1.55 -11.97
C PRO A 19 17.28 0.59 -13.06
N PRO A 20 17.85 -0.64 -13.13
CA PRO A 20 17.45 -1.62 -14.13
C PRO A 20 15.94 -1.62 -14.19
N THR A 21 15.38 -1.51 -15.38
CA THR A 21 13.95 -1.33 -15.62
C THR A 21 13.18 -2.34 -14.77
N LEU A 22 12.33 -1.84 -13.87
CA LEU A 22 11.46 -2.69 -13.03
C LEU A 22 10.35 -3.34 -13.87
N GLY A 23 10.64 -3.55 -15.16
CA GLY A 23 9.70 -4.09 -16.13
C GLY A 23 8.77 -3.02 -16.72
N ALA A 24 7.72 -3.48 -17.38
CA ALA A 24 6.73 -2.64 -18.07
C ALA A 24 5.40 -2.56 -17.32
N TYR A 25 5.40 -2.86 -16.00
CA TYR A 25 4.19 -2.75 -15.21
C TYR A 25 3.72 -1.29 -15.15
N THR A 26 2.45 -1.10 -15.40
CA THR A 26 1.79 0.19 -15.22
C THR A 26 0.34 -0.03 -14.81
N GLN A 27 -0.11 0.75 -13.87
CA GLN A 27 -1.49 0.80 -13.43
C GLN A 27 -1.96 2.26 -13.48
N PRO A 28 -2.79 2.63 -14.46
CA PRO A 28 -3.27 3.99 -14.59
C PRO A 28 -4.00 4.47 -13.33
N VAL A 29 -3.65 5.66 -12.87
CA VAL A 29 -4.30 6.34 -11.75
C VAL A 29 -4.71 7.76 -12.15
N SER A 30 -5.64 8.37 -11.41
CA SER A 30 -6.15 9.71 -11.68
C SER A 30 -5.10 10.77 -11.35
N THR A 31 -4.18 10.96 -12.26
CA THR A 31 -3.17 12.03 -12.22
C THR A 31 -2.83 12.51 -13.62
N THR A 32 -2.53 13.79 -13.77
CA THR A 32 -1.94 14.37 -14.99
C THR A 32 -0.42 14.54 -14.85
N VAL A 33 0.13 14.27 -13.66
CA VAL A 33 1.55 14.42 -13.37
C VAL A 33 2.27 13.12 -13.69
N ARG A 34 3.05 13.13 -14.77
CA ARG A 34 3.78 11.95 -15.24
C ARG A 34 4.69 11.33 -14.17
N GLU A 35 5.34 12.17 -13.38
CA GLU A 35 6.23 11.70 -12.31
C GLU A 35 5.45 10.94 -11.24
N CYS A 36 4.27 11.42 -10.85
CA CYS A 36 3.38 10.73 -9.92
C CYS A 36 3.04 9.33 -10.45
N GLN A 37 2.60 9.20 -11.72
CA GLN A 37 2.30 7.91 -12.33
C GLN A 37 3.50 6.96 -12.31
N LEU A 38 4.69 7.43 -12.70
CA LEU A 38 5.90 6.60 -12.74
C LEU A 38 6.31 6.12 -11.35
N LEU A 39 6.21 6.98 -10.34
CA LEU A 39 6.54 6.66 -8.96
C LEU A 39 5.50 5.72 -8.36
N PHE A 40 4.22 5.90 -8.70
CA PHE A 40 3.15 4.98 -8.30
C PHE A 40 3.38 3.57 -8.86
N ASP A 41 3.66 3.44 -10.15
CA ASP A 41 3.95 2.17 -10.81
C ASP A 41 5.15 1.46 -10.15
N ARG A 42 6.22 2.19 -9.86
CA ARG A 42 7.37 1.66 -9.12
C ARG A 42 7.01 1.21 -7.71
N GLY A 43 6.20 2.00 -7.02
CA GLY A 43 5.70 1.65 -5.68
C GLY A 43 4.94 0.33 -5.70
N CYS A 44 4.08 0.11 -6.70
CA CYS A 44 3.36 -1.15 -6.88
C CYS A 44 4.31 -2.33 -7.10
N VAL A 45 5.31 -2.19 -7.99
CA VAL A 45 6.29 -3.26 -8.24
C VAL A 45 7.05 -3.63 -6.96
N TRP A 46 7.50 -2.64 -6.19
CA TRP A 46 8.17 -2.89 -4.92
C TRP A 46 7.26 -3.53 -3.88
N ALA A 47 6.00 -3.07 -3.79
CA ALA A 47 5.01 -3.63 -2.87
C ALA A 47 4.71 -5.10 -3.18
N PHE A 48 4.47 -5.43 -4.46
CA PHE A 48 4.23 -6.81 -4.91
C PHE A 48 5.48 -7.71 -4.80
N SER A 49 6.67 -7.09 -4.76
CA SER A 49 7.93 -7.80 -4.48
C SER A 49 8.25 -7.89 -2.98
N LEU A 50 7.33 -7.48 -2.11
CA LEU A 50 7.46 -7.44 -0.64
C LEU A 50 8.59 -6.54 -0.13
N HIS A 51 9.07 -5.62 -0.95
CA HIS A 51 10.07 -4.63 -0.57
C HIS A 51 9.39 -3.34 -0.11
N ARG A 52 8.86 -3.38 1.10
CA ARG A 52 7.93 -2.35 1.64
C ARG A 52 8.56 -0.97 1.78
N GLU A 53 9.81 -0.91 2.22
CA GLU A 53 10.51 0.36 2.45
C GLU A 53 10.63 1.17 1.16
N GLU A 54 11.02 0.52 0.06
CA GLU A 54 11.09 1.14 -1.26
C GLU A 54 9.70 1.49 -1.81
N ALA A 55 8.71 0.62 -1.56
CA ALA A 55 7.33 0.89 -1.94
C ALA A 55 6.81 2.16 -1.25
N VAL A 56 7.00 2.27 0.08
CA VAL A 56 6.62 3.46 0.86
C VAL A 56 7.31 4.71 0.31
N ALA A 57 8.63 4.65 0.08
CA ALA A 57 9.39 5.78 -0.45
C ALA A 57 8.88 6.22 -1.84
N CYS A 58 8.57 5.28 -2.73
CA CYS A 58 8.03 5.58 -4.04
C CYS A 58 6.63 6.21 -3.95
N PHE A 59 5.72 5.65 -3.15
CA PHE A 59 4.37 6.21 -2.98
C PHE A 59 4.36 7.57 -2.29
N GLN A 60 5.24 7.81 -1.32
CA GLN A 60 5.39 9.13 -0.68
C GLN A 60 5.83 10.17 -1.69
N ARG A 61 6.84 9.86 -2.51
CA ARG A 61 7.28 10.75 -3.60
C ARG A 61 6.19 10.96 -4.66
N ALA A 62 5.39 9.93 -4.97
CA ALA A 62 4.24 10.08 -5.86
C ALA A 62 3.23 11.08 -5.28
N ALA A 63 2.91 10.99 -3.98
CA ALA A 63 2.03 11.92 -3.29
C ALA A 63 2.62 13.34 -3.15
N GLU A 64 3.94 13.47 -3.08
CA GLU A 64 4.63 14.77 -3.14
C GLU A 64 4.57 15.39 -4.53
N ALA A 65 4.70 14.57 -5.59
CA ALA A 65 4.59 15.02 -6.98
C ALA A 65 3.17 15.45 -7.35
N ASP A 66 2.15 14.76 -6.82
CA ASP A 66 0.74 15.10 -6.99
C ASP A 66 -0.06 14.77 -5.73
N SER A 67 -0.26 15.76 -4.89
CA SER A 67 -1.00 15.60 -3.64
C SER A 67 -2.52 15.38 -3.84
N ALA A 68 -3.04 15.59 -5.04
CA ALA A 68 -4.42 15.32 -5.41
C ALA A 68 -4.62 13.87 -5.93
N CYS A 69 -3.55 13.12 -6.16
CA CYS A 69 -3.64 11.72 -6.57
C CYS A 69 -4.04 10.83 -5.38
N ALA A 70 -5.31 10.44 -5.31
CA ALA A 70 -5.84 9.57 -4.25
C ALA A 70 -5.07 8.25 -4.14
N MET A 71 -4.69 7.66 -5.27
CA MET A 71 -4.00 6.37 -5.31
C MET A 71 -2.54 6.45 -4.82
N ALA A 72 -1.88 7.59 -4.93
CA ALA A 72 -0.55 7.77 -4.33
C ALA A 72 -0.63 7.68 -2.79
N HIS A 73 -1.62 8.33 -2.19
CA HIS A 73 -1.88 8.23 -0.76
C HIS A 73 -2.36 6.82 -0.34
N TRP A 74 -3.21 6.19 -1.17
CA TRP A 74 -3.60 4.79 -0.98
C TRP A 74 -2.37 3.87 -0.95
N GLY A 75 -1.43 4.06 -1.87
CA GLY A 75 -0.18 3.30 -1.93
C GLY A 75 0.66 3.44 -0.65
N VAL A 76 0.76 4.66 -0.09
CA VAL A 76 1.42 4.87 1.20
C VAL A 76 0.74 4.06 2.30
N ALA A 77 -0.59 4.06 2.35
CA ALA A 77 -1.34 3.28 3.34
C ALA A 77 -1.15 1.79 3.15
N PHE A 78 -1.30 1.29 1.92
CA PHE A 78 -1.13 -0.12 1.56
C PHE A 78 0.24 -0.65 1.96
N ALA A 79 1.31 0.05 1.58
CA ALA A 79 2.67 -0.36 1.89
C ALA A 79 3.01 -0.25 3.40
N ASN A 80 2.24 0.46 4.20
CA ASN A 80 2.34 0.50 5.66
C ASN A 80 1.38 -0.47 6.36
N GLY A 81 0.66 -1.31 5.62
CA GLY A 81 -0.23 -2.32 6.17
C GLY A 81 0.45 -3.66 6.48
N PRO A 82 -0.27 -4.59 7.09
CA PRO A 82 0.17 -5.97 7.24
C PRO A 82 0.25 -6.67 5.88
N ASP A 83 1.08 -7.71 5.79
CA ASP A 83 1.16 -8.63 4.67
C ASP A 83 1.22 -10.08 5.15
N TYR A 84 1.25 -11.02 4.20
CA TYR A 84 1.34 -12.45 4.48
C TYR A 84 2.55 -12.86 5.33
N ASN A 85 3.66 -12.14 5.24
CA ASN A 85 4.86 -12.42 6.03
C ASN A 85 4.80 -11.85 7.45
N TRP A 86 3.75 -11.13 7.79
CA TRP A 86 3.62 -10.51 9.08
C TRP A 86 2.84 -11.38 10.07
N ASN A 87 3.55 -12.10 10.93
CA ASN A 87 2.94 -12.89 11.98
C ASN A 87 2.85 -12.10 13.30
N GLU A 88 1.64 -11.71 13.66
CA GLU A 88 1.34 -10.99 14.91
C GLU A 88 1.64 -11.79 16.17
N SER A 89 1.54 -13.13 16.09
CA SER A 89 1.70 -14.03 17.23
C SER A 89 3.15 -14.10 17.74
N ALA A 90 4.12 -13.64 16.97
CA ALA A 90 5.53 -13.72 17.33
C ALA A 90 6.01 -12.61 18.30
N GLY A 91 5.12 -11.82 18.87
CA GLY A 91 5.51 -10.66 19.69
C GLY A 91 6.18 -9.53 18.87
N PHE A 92 6.18 -9.71 17.58
CA PHE A 92 6.87 -8.87 16.61
C PHE A 92 6.31 -7.44 16.58
N PHE A 93 5.00 -7.26 16.81
CA PHE A 93 4.35 -5.96 16.81
C PHE A 93 4.86 -5.01 17.88
N ALA A 94 5.11 -5.51 19.10
CA ALA A 94 5.61 -4.67 20.17
C ALA A 94 7.06 -4.23 19.94
N ALA A 95 7.86 -5.09 19.29
CA ALA A 95 9.24 -4.77 18.91
C ALA A 95 9.30 -3.93 17.64
N ALA A 96 8.40 -4.18 16.69
CA ALA A 96 8.33 -3.53 15.39
C ALA A 96 7.90 -2.07 15.48
N ALA A 97 6.95 -1.74 16.34
CA ALA A 97 6.54 -0.36 16.59
C ALA A 97 7.69 0.56 17.07
N GLN A 98 8.83 -0.02 17.47
CA GLN A 98 10.01 0.72 17.93
C GLN A 98 11.12 0.84 16.88
N HIS A 99 11.00 0.19 15.72
CA HIS A 99 12.02 0.24 14.67
C HIS A 99 11.58 1.12 13.49
N ALA A 100 12.43 2.07 13.13
CA ALA A 100 12.27 2.83 11.89
C ALA A 100 12.32 1.85 10.69
N GLY A 101 11.26 1.82 9.88
CA GLY A 101 11.10 0.92 8.73
C GLY A 101 9.96 -0.08 8.86
N TYR A 102 9.33 -0.19 10.02
CA TYR A 102 8.13 -1.02 10.19
C TYR A 102 6.84 -0.26 9.88
N PRO A 103 5.80 -0.99 9.44
CA PRO A 103 4.52 -0.38 9.10
C PRO A 103 4.01 0.45 10.27
N SER A 104 3.63 1.67 9.97
CA SER A 104 3.02 2.56 10.94
C SER A 104 1.52 2.65 10.66
N PHE A 105 0.72 2.03 11.53
CA PHE A 105 -0.74 2.15 11.43
C PHE A 105 -1.21 3.60 11.46
N LYS A 106 -0.49 4.47 12.17
CA LYS A 106 -0.79 5.90 12.14
C LYS A 106 -0.53 6.50 10.76
N VAL A 107 0.61 6.21 10.16
CA VAL A 107 0.94 6.70 8.82
C VAL A 107 -0.06 6.18 7.79
N ALA A 108 -0.48 4.92 7.91
CA ALA A 108 -1.49 4.34 7.03
C ALA A 108 -2.86 5.01 7.18
N ALA A 109 -3.31 5.23 8.42
CA ALA A 109 -4.58 5.91 8.68
C ALA A 109 -4.56 7.36 8.16
N ASP A 110 -3.52 8.13 8.48
CA ASP A 110 -3.36 9.50 8.00
C ASP A 110 -3.30 9.56 6.44
N ALA A 111 -2.69 8.56 5.81
CA ALA A 111 -2.62 8.49 4.35
C ALA A 111 -3.99 8.16 3.74
N LEU A 112 -4.76 7.26 4.35
CA LEU A 112 -6.12 6.94 3.89
C LEU A 112 -7.09 8.12 4.04
N GLU A 113 -6.97 8.92 5.09
CA GLU A 113 -7.74 10.16 5.22
C GLU A 113 -7.45 11.11 4.04
N ARG A 114 -6.17 11.23 3.65
CA ARG A 114 -5.78 12.03 2.48
C ARG A 114 -6.27 11.41 1.18
N ALA A 115 -6.18 10.09 1.03
CA ALA A 115 -6.70 9.40 -0.14
C ALA A 115 -8.21 9.65 -0.30
N ALA A 116 -8.98 9.50 0.77
CA ALA A 116 -10.41 9.75 0.77
C ALA A 116 -10.75 11.22 0.46
N ALA A 117 -9.98 12.18 1.01
CA ALA A 117 -10.16 13.60 0.75
C ALA A 117 -9.80 14.02 -0.69
N ALA A 118 -8.92 13.27 -1.35
CA ALA A 118 -8.53 13.50 -2.74
C ALA A 118 -9.52 12.91 -3.76
N LEU A 119 -10.40 11.98 -3.34
CA LEU A 119 -11.45 11.46 -4.20
C LEU A 119 -12.52 12.51 -4.49
N THR A 120 -13.00 12.50 -5.72
CA THR A 120 -14.11 13.33 -6.19
C THR A 120 -15.21 12.45 -6.80
N ASP A 121 -16.36 13.05 -7.12
CA ASP A 121 -17.44 12.33 -7.83
C ASP A 121 -17.00 11.84 -9.22
N GLU A 122 -15.98 12.47 -9.81
CA GLU A 122 -15.41 12.11 -11.12
C GLU A 122 -14.31 11.05 -11.01
N SER A 123 -13.83 10.73 -9.80
CA SER A 123 -12.81 9.69 -9.62
C SER A 123 -13.30 8.34 -10.13
N PRO A 124 -12.44 7.53 -10.78
CA PRO A 124 -12.80 6.19 -11.25
C PRO A 124 -13.38 5.32 -10.12
N GLN A 125 -14.41 4.51 -10.44
CA GLN A 125 -15.01 3.62 -9.46
C GLN A 125 -13.98 2.69 -8.80
N ARG A 126 -12.99 2.24 -9.58
CA ARG A 126 -11.90 1.40 -9.09
C ARG A 126 -11.11 2.06 -7.95
N GLU A 127 -10.78 3.33 -8.09
CA GLU A 127 -10.04 4.06 -7.04
C GLU A 127 -10.88 4.22 -5.78
N ARG A 128 -12.17 4.58 -5.93
CA ARG A 128 -13.10 4.66 -4.81
C ARG A 128 -13.25 3.32 -4.09
N ASP A 129 -13.40 2.24 -4.84
CA ASP A 129 -13.55 0.89 -4.29
C ASP A 129 -12.29 0.45 -3.53
N LEU A 130 -11.10 0.67 -4.08
CA LEU A 130 -9.83 0.30 -3.43
C LEU A 130 -9.55 1.14 -2.18
N VAL A 131 -9.79 2.45 -2.23
CA VAL A 131 -9.65 3.33 -1.06
C VAL A 131 -10.65 2.93 0.02
N GLY A 132 -11.91 2.70 -0.36
CA GLY A 132 -12.96 2.30 0.58
C GLY A 132 -12.69 0.93 1.23
N ALA A 133 -12.21 -0.04 0.48
CA ALA A 133 -11.85 -1.34 1.03
C ALA A 133 -10.69 -1.24 2.02
N LEU A 134 -9.60 -0.55 1.63
CA LEU A 134 -8.43 -0.43 2.48
C LEU A 134 -8.71 0.37 3.77
N ALA A 135 -9.66 1.31 3.74
CA ALA A 135 -10.09 2.07 4.91
C ALA A 135 -10.68 1.18 6.02
N LEU A 136 -11.18 0.00 5.69
CA LEU A 136 -11.68 -0.96 6.69
C LEU A 136 -10.55 -1.55 7.55
N LEU A 137 -9.33 -1.60 7.01
CA LEU A 137 -8.18 -2.21 7.67
C LEU A 137 -7.61 -1.33 8.79
N PHE A 138 -7.57 -0.01 8.60
CA PHE A 138 -6.83 0.89 9.47
C PHE A 138 -7.74 1.72 10.39
N GLU A 139 -7.32 1.82 11.64
CA GLU A 139 -7.89 2.72 12.65
C GLU A 139 -6.78 3.25 13.53
N TRP A 140 -6.82 4.53 13.82
CA TRP A 140 -5.90 5.13 14.77
C TRP A 140 -6.62 5.98 15.80
N PRO A 141 -6.34 5.83 17.09
CA PRO A 141 -5.45 4.82 17.69
C PRO A 141 -5.93 3.40 17.48
N VAL A 142 -4.99 2.45 17.42
CA VAL A 142 -5.30 1.02 17.23
C VAL A 142 -6.15 0.51 18.37
N THR A 143 -7.27 -0.11 18.05
CA THR A 143 -8.21 -0.67 19.01
C THR A 143 -8.10 -2.21 19.08
N PRO A 144 -8.69 -2.86 20.10
CA PRO A 144 -8.75 -4.32 20.19
C PRO A 144 -9.45 -5.01 19.01
N THR A 145 -10.11 -4.26 18.12
CA THR A 145 -10.82 -4.78 16.94
C THR A 145 -9.92 -4.98 15.71
N ALA A 146 -8.60 -4.85 15.84
CA ALA A 146 -7.67 -4.96 14.71
C ALA A 146 -7.82 -6.28 13.92
N ALA A 147 -8.05 -7.41 14.60
CA ALA A 147 -8.28 -8.70 13.93
C ALA A 147 -9.59 -8.70 13.11
N GLN A 148 -10.66 -8.10 13.64
CA GLN A 148 -11.93 -7.98 12.92
C GLN A 148 -11.80 -7.07 11.69
N ARG A 149 -10.96 -6.03 11.77
CA ARG A 149 -10.68 -5.14 10.65
C ARG A 149 -9.96 -5.84 9.50
N LYS A 150 -9.02 -6.74 9.80
CA LYS A 150 -8.40 -7.58 8.77
C LYS A 150 -9.43 -8.44 8.05
N VAL A 151 -10.35 -9.06 8.79
CA VAL A 151 -11.44 -9.84 8.20
C VAL A 151 -12.33 -8.95 7.34
N ALA A 152 -12.75 -7.79 7.83
CA ALA A 152 -13.58 -6.85 7.08
C ALA A 152 -12.90 -6.38 5.78
N TYR A 153 -11.59 -6.12 5.81
CA TYR A 153 -10.81 -5.79 4.62
C TYR A 153 -10.75 -6.95 3.62
N ALA A 154 -10.45 -8.16 4.11
CA ALA A 154 -10.38 -9.35 3.27
C ALA A 154 -11.74 -9.65 2.60
N ASP A 155 -12.84 -9.59 3.36
CA ASP A 155 -14.20 -9.77 2.85
C ASP A 155 -14.54 -8.71 1.78
N ALA A 156 -14.18 -7.45 2.02
CA ALA A 156 -14.40 -6.38 1.05
C ALA A 156 -13.60 -6.58 -0.23
N MET A 157 -12.32 -6.96 -0.13
CA MET A 157 -11.48 -7.21 -1.30
C MET A 157 -11.94 -8.43 -2.09
N GLN A 158 -12.39 -9.51 -1.41
CA GLN A 158 -12.96 -10.67 -2.06
C GLN A 158 -14.26 -10.31 -2.80
N ALA A 159 -15.13 -9.54 -2.15
CA ALA A 159 -16.36 -9.06 -2.79
C ALA A 159 -16.10 -8.15 -4.00
N LEU A 160 -15.01 -7.36 -3.99
CA LEU A 160 -14.56 -6.60 -5.16
C LEU A 160 -14.09 -7.52 -6.28
N ALA A 161 -13.24 -8.50 -5.98
CA ALA A 161 -12.68 -9.43 -6.95
C ALA A 161 -13.76 -10.28 -7.66
N GLU A 162 -14.88 -10.56 -6.97
CA GLU A 162 -16.02 -11.29 -7.52
C GLU A 162 -16.91 -10.45 -8.46
N ARG A 163 -16.75 -9.13 -8.49
CA ARG A 163 -17.55 -8.28 -9.39
C ARG A 163 -17.14 -8.49 -10.84
N PRO A 164 -18.08 -8.57 -11.79
CA PRO A 164 -17.79 -8.81 -13.20
C PRO A 164 -16.81 -7.81 -13.83
N ASN A 165 -16.86 -6.55 -13.40
CA ASN A 165 -15.97 -5.51 -13.89
C ASN A 165 -14.51 -5.65 -13.39
N TYR A 166 -14.25 -6.45 -12.36
CA TYR A 166 -12.91 -6.73 -11.82
C TYR A 166 -12.44 -8.17 -12.06
N ALA A 167 -13.24 -9.00 -12.71
CA ALA A 167 -12.87 -10.40 -12.97
C ALA A 167 -11.57 -10.56 -13.78
N ALA A 168 -11.24 -9.59 -14.64
CA ALA A 168 -10.01 -9.57 -15.43
C ALA A 168 -8.96 -8.55 -14.91
N ASP A 169 -9.23 -7.88 -13.79
CA ASP A 169 -8.28 -6.94 -13.16
C ASP A 169 -7.29 -7.71 -12.29
N ALA A 170 -6.11 -7.99 -12.85
CA ALA A 170 -5.09 -8.80 -12.18
C ALA A 170 -4.65 -8.21 -10.84
N ASP A 171 -4.61 -6.87 -10.71
CA ASP A 171 -4.20 -6.22 -9.47
C ASP A 171 -5.27 -6.38 -8.38
N VAL A 172 -6.55 -6.21 -8.73
CA VAL A 172 -7.66 -6.44 -7.77
C VAL A 172 -7.67 -7.90 -7.32
N GLN A 173 -7.44 -8.85 -8.24
CA GLN A 173 -7.36 -10.28 -7.90
C GLN A 173 -6.17 -10.57 -6.98
N ALA A 174 -5.00 -9.99 -7.27
CA ALA A 174 -3.80 -10.17 -6.44
C ALA A 174 -3.96 -9.54 -5.04
N LEU A 175 -4.53 -8.33 -4.96
CA LEU A 175 -4.80 -7.65 -3.70
C LEU A 175 -5.82 -8.41 -2.84
N ALA A 176 -6.86 -8.99 -3.47
CA ALA A 176 -7.82 -9.83 -2.75
C ALA A 176 -7.18 -11.12 -2.22
N ALA A 177 -6.32 -11.76 -3.02
CA ALA A 177 -5.58 -12.94 -2.58
C ALA A 177 -4.65 -12.61 -1.40
N ASP A 178 -3.88 -11.51 -1.48
CA ASP A 178 -3.02 -11.04 -0.38
C ASP A 178 -3.80 -10.75 0.90
N ALA A 179 -4.95 -10.07 0.79
CA ALA A 179 -5.81 -9.77 1.93
C ALA A 179 -6.30 -11.04 2.65
N VAL A 180 -6.73 -12.05 1.88
CA VAL A 180 -7.18 -13.34 2.44
C VAL A 180 -6.00 -14.12 3.04
N MET A 181 -4.87 -14.19 2.36
CA MET A 181 -3.65 -14.86 2.86
C MET A 181 -3.15 -14.22 4.16
N SER A 182 -3.29 -12.92 4.29
CA SER A 182 -2.87 -12.17 5.49
C SER A 182 -3.73 -12.43 6.73
N LEU A 183 -4.87 -13.13 6.60
CA LEU A 183 -5.67 -13.60 7.75
C LEU A 183 -4.99 -14.74 8.53
N ALA A 184 -4.20 -15.56 7.84
CA ALA A 184 -3.49 -16.69 8.43
C ALA A 184 -2.02 -16.72 7.92
N PRO A 185 -1.17 -15.76 8.35
CA PRO A 185 0.21 -15.69 7.91
C PRO A 185 0.95 -17.00 8.18
N TRP A 186 1.62 -17.54 7.15
CA TRP A 186 2.39 -18.81 7.16
C TRP A 186 1.57 -20.08 7.45
N ALA A 187 0.25 -20.00 7.43
CA ALA A 187 -0.64 -21.12 7.76
C ALA A 187 -1.61 -21.48 6.62
N LEU A 188 -1.20 -21.29 5.35
CA LEU A 188 -2.06 -21.56 4.18
C LEU A 188 -2.42 -23.05 4.02
N TYR A 189 -1.62 -23.95 4.58
CA TYR A 189 -1.76 -25.39 4.43
C TYR A 189 -1.84 -26.12 5.78
N GLY A 190 -2.27 -25.42 6.83
CA GLY A 190 -2.44 -25.98 8.18
C GLY A 190 -3.79 -26.61 8.41
#